data_791aea1fc691a6a011825febb59dcfad
#
_entry.id   791aea1fc691a6a011825febb59dcfad
#
_cell.length_a   1.000
_cell.length_b   1.000
_cell.length_c   1.000
_cell.angle_alpha   90.00
_cell.angle_beta   90.00
_cell.angle_gamma   90.00
#
_symmetry.space_group_name_H-M   'P 1'
#
loop_
_entity.id
_entity.type
_entity.pdbx_description
1 polymer ?
#
loop_
_entity_poly.entity_id
_entity_poly.type
_entity_poly.pdbx_seq_one_letter_code
_entity_poly.pdbx_strand_id
1 'polypeptide(L)'
;QGLATEASRALLEYVFTTLGLHRITAHCDALNTRSRRMMERLGMRREGFYRGIAFFDQVWHDQYGYAILEDEWTKAESSPQ
;
A
#
# COMPACT_ATOMS: atom_id res chain seq x y z
N GLN A 1 0.26 -4.03 -13.22
CA GLN A 1 0.15 -5.20 -12.41
C GLN A 1 1.22 -6.19 -12.84
N GLY A 2 1.03 -7.43 -12.62
CA GLY A 2 2.05 -8.36 -13.02
C GLY A 2 3.25 -8.27 -12.11
N LEU A 3 4.43 -8.03 -12.69
CA LEU A 3 5.67 -8.08 -11.93
C LEU A 3 5.72 -7.13 -10.75
N ALA A 4 5.22 -5.93 -10.92
CA ALA A 4 5.24 -4.95 -9.83
C ALA A 4 4.38 -5.41 -8.67
N THR A 5 3.19 -5.92 -8.95
CA THR A 5 2.30 -6.41 -7.92
C THR A 5 2.88 -7.64 -7.23
N GLU A 6 3.49 -8.54 -8.01
CA GLU A 6 4.10 -9.73 -7.44
C GLU A 6 5.28 -9.41 -6.55
N ALA A 7 6.12 -8.46 -6.97
CA ALA A 7 7.25 -8.06 -6.15
C ALA A 7 6.79 -7.42 -4.85
N SER A 8 5.76 -6.58 -4.91
CA SER A 8 5.23 -5.96 -3.71
C SER A 8 4.61 -6.98 -2.77
N ARG A 9 3.93 -7.98 -3.32
CA ARG A 9 3.33 -9.03 -2.52
C ARG A 9 4.40 -9.85 -1.80
N ALA A 10 5.49 -10.16 -2.50
CA ALA A 10 6.60 -10.88 -1.90
C ALA A 10 7.25 -10.06 -0.79
N LEU A 11 7.36 -8.76 -0.98
CA LEU A 11 7.93 -7.88 0.04
C LEU A 11 7.04 -7.87 1.28
N LEU A 12 5.72 -7.77 1.11
CA LEU A 12 4.82 -7.79 2.24
C LEU A 12 4.92 -9.10 3.01
N GLU A 13 5.02 -10.20 2.29
CA GLU A 13 5.16 -11.50 2.96
C GLU A 13 6.45 -11.54 3.77
N TYR A 14 7.55 -11.08 3.21
CA TYR A 14 8.81 -11.04 3.91
C TYR A 14 8.72 -10.21 5.18
N VAL A 15 8.12 -9.02 5.07
CA VAL A 15 8.03 -8.10 6.18
C VAL A 15 7.20 -8.70 7.31
N PHE A 16 6.05 -9.30 6.98
CA PHE A 16 5.18 -9.83 8.01
C PHE A 16 5.68 -11.14 8.60
N THR A 17 6.24 -12.01 7.76
CA THR A 17 6.63 -13.33 8.27
C THR A 17 8.04 -13.37 8.80
N THR A 18 8.97 -12.70 8.14
CA THR A 18 10.38 -12.76 8.53
C THR A 18 10.74 -11.66 9.52
N LEU A 19 10.30 -10.44 9.26
CA LEU A 19 10.60 -9.33 10.16
C LEU A 19 9.60 -9.20 11.29
N GLY A 20 8.44 -9.83 11.17
CA GLY A 20 7.46 -9.85 12.24
C GLY A 20 6.81 -8.52 12.54
N LEU A 21 6.72 -7.65 11.55
CA LEU A 21 6.09 -6.35 11.77
C LEU A 21 4.59 -6.50 11.81
N HIS A 22 3.95 -5.59 12.51
CA HIS A 22 2.51 -5.62 12.71
C HIS A 22 1.75 -4.82 11.66
N ARG A 23 2.37 -3.77 11.12
CA ARG A 23 1.68 -2.79 10.29
C ARG A 23 2.63 -2.23 9.24
N ILE A 24 2.14 -2.09 8.02
CA ILE A 24 2.88 -1.48 6.93
C ILE A 24 2.04 -0.36 6.36
N THR A 25 2.66 0.78 6.11
CA THR A 25 1.97 1.92 5.51
C THR A 25 2.62 2.28 4.19
N ALA A 26 1.85 2.95 3.34
CA ALA A 26 2.35 3.45 2.07
C ALA A 26 1.55 4.68 1.69
N HIS A 27 2.18 5.56 0.94
CA HIS A 27 1.52 6.79 0.48
C HIS A 27 1.68 6.90 -1.02
N CYS A 28 0.73 7.57 -1.65
CA CYS A 28 0.85 7.84 -3.08
C CYS A 28 0.15 9.15 -3.39
N ASP A 29 0.60 9.77 -4.50
CA ASP A 29 -0.05 10.97 -5.00
C ASP A 29 -1.51 10.66 -5.28
N ALA A 30 -2.39 11.59 -4.86
CA ALA A 30 -3.82 11.36 -4.99
C ALA A 30 -4.25 11.19 -6.45
N LEU A 31 -3.49 11.74 -7.37
CA LEU A 31 -3.80 11.63 -8.80
C LEU A 31 -3.21 10.38 -9.44
N ASN A 32 -2.40 9.63 -8.72
CA ASN A 32 -1.75 8.45 -9.26
C ASN A 32 -2.67 7.23 -9.12
N THR A 33 -3.56 7.09 -10.09
CA THR A 33 -4.55 6.02 -10.06
C THR A 33 -3.90 4.63 -10.09
N ARG A 34 -2.78 4.50 -10.82
CA ARG A 34 -2.10 3.21 -10.91
C ARG A 34 -1.59 2.76 -9.55
N SER A 35 -0.95 3.66 -8.80
CA SER A 35 -0.45 3.31 -7.47
C SER A 35 -1.60 3.00 -6.52
N ARG A 36 -2.68 3.77 -6.58
CA ARG A 36 -3.83 3.50 -5.72
C ARG A 36 -4.38 2.11 -5.97
N ARG A 37 -4.53 1.76 -7.24
CA ARG A 37 -5.06 0.44 -7.59
C ARG A 37 -4.14 -0.68 -7.14
N MET A 38 -2.82 -0.47 -7.24
CA MET A 38 -1.89 -1.49 -6.80
C MET A 38 -1.99 -1.71 -5.30
N MET A 39 -2.08 -0.63 -4.53
CA MET A 39 -2.22 -0.76 -3.09
C MET A 39 -3.49 -1.49 -2.71
N GLU A 40 -4.58 -1.18 -3.41
CA GLU A 40 -5.86 -1.84 -3.13
C GLU A 40 -5.82 -3.32 -3.51
N ARG A 41 -5.12 -3.67 -4.58
CA ARG A 41 -4.94 -5.07 -4.95
C ARG A 41 -4.13 -5.84 -3.92
N LEU A 42 -3.21 -5.17 -3.25
CA LEU A 42 -2.42 -5.80 -2.20
C LEU A 42 -3.20 -5.98 -0.92
N GLY A 43 -4.42 -5.45 -0.86
CA GLY A 43 -5.24 -5.57 0.32
C GLY A 43 -5.08 -4.42 1.29
N MET A 44 -4.38 -3.37 0.89
CA MET A 44 -4.22 -2.22 1.76
C MET A 44 -5.48 -1.39 1.79
N ARG A 45 -5.74 -0.78 2.92
CA ARG A 45 -6.89 0.11 3.10
C ARG A 45 -6.44 1.55 3.12
N ARG A 46 -7.24 2.42 2.53
CA ARG A 46 -6.98 3.84 2.60
C ARG A 46 -7.38 4.37 3.96
N GLU A 47 -6.44 4.97 4.64
CA GLU A 47 -6.67 5.47 5.99
C GLU A 47 -6.63 6.99 6.06
N GLY A 48 -6.06 7.65 5.06
CA GLY A 48 -5.96 9.08 5.16
C GLY A 48 -5.87 9.78 3.82
N PHE A 49 -6.18 11.06 3.85
CA PHE A 49 -6.03 11.95 2.73
C PHE A 49 -5.34 13.21 3.25
N TYR A 50 -4.22 13.56 2.64
CA TYR A 50 -3.39 14.66 3.12
C TYR A 50 -3.25 15.71 2.05
N ARG A 51 -3.78 16.88 2.32
CA ARG A 51 -3.76 17.97 1.34
C ARG A 51 -2.44 18.71 1.40
N GLY A 52 -1.85 18.94 0.22
CA GLY A 52 -0.66 19.76 0.10
C GLY A 52 0.50 19.29 0.95
N ILE A 53 0.72 17.99 1.02
CA ILE A 53 1.72 17.44 1.94
C ILE A 53 3.08 17.25 1.29
N ALA A 54 3.13 17.15 -0.03
CA ALA A 54 4.39 16.89 -0.73
C ALA A 54 4.60 17.97 -1.81
N PHE A 55 5.80 18.51 -1.84
CA PHE A 55 6.12 19.55 -2.82
C PHE A 55 7.17 19.01 -3.77
N PHE A 56 6.79 18.88 -5.05
CA PHE A 56 7.76 18.53 -6.07
C PHE A 56 7.25 19.05 -7.41
N ASP A 57 8.19 19.27 -8.30
CA ASP A 57 7.87 19.78 -9.63
C ASP A 57 7.12 21.11 -9.55
N GLN A 58 7.51 21.94 -8.56
CA GLN A 58 6.97 23.27 -8.35
C GLN A 58 5.50 23.29 -7.94
N VAL A 59 4.95 22.17 -7.52
CA VAL A 59 3.53 22.05 -7.17
C VAL A 59 3.38 21.27 -5.88
N TRP A 60 2.43 21.70 -5.06
CA TRP A 60 2.04 20.94 -3.88
C TRP A 60 1.08 19.84 -4.29
N HIS A 61 1.30 18.67 -3.75
CA HIS A 61 0.52 17.48 -4.10
C HIS A 61 -0.21 16.94 -2.90
N ASP A 62 -1.42 16.45 -3.15
CA ASP A 62 -2.18 15.73 -2.14
C ASP A 62 -1.80 14.26 -2.20
N GLN A 63 -1.90 13.58 -1.07
CA GLN A 63 -1.57 12.16 -1.02
C GLN A 63 -2.63 11.38 -0.28
N TYR A 64 -2.82 10.14 -0.69
CA TYR A 64 -3.57 9.17 0.10
C TYR A 64 -2.59 8.33 0.90
N GLY A 65 -3.01 7.98 2.12
CA GLY A 65 -2.25 7.06 2.95
C GLY A 65 -2.98 5.74 3.02
N TYR A 66 -2.23 4.65 2.85
CA TYR A 66 -2.76 3.30 2.90
C TYR A 66 -2.02 2.50 3.95
N ALA A 67 -2.67 1.48 4.49
CA ALA A 67 -2.04 0.62 5.47
C ALA A 67 -2.60 -0.78 5.36
N ILE A 68 -1.80 -1.75 5.84
CA ILE A 68 -2.27 -3.11 5.97
C ILE A 68 -1.68 -3.68 7.25
N LEU A 69 -2.51 -4.39 7.99
CA LEU A 69 -2.11 -5.03 9.24
C LEU A 69 -1.76 -6.49 9.00
N GLU A 70 -0.95 -7.03 9.88
CA GLU A 70 -0.48 -8.40 9.77
C GLU A 70 -1.63 -9.39 9.63
N ASP A 71 -2.64 -9.27 10.48
CA ASP A 71 -3.75 -10.21 10.43
C ASP A 71 -4.62 -10.03 9.19
N GLU A 72 -4.66 -8.82 8.65
CA GLU A 72 -5.35 -8.60 7.38
C GLU A 72 -4.63 -9.29 6.24
N TRP A 73 -3.31 -9.25 6.25
CA TRP A 73 -2.51 -9.92 5.23
C TRP A 73 -2.70 -11.43 5.30
N THR A 74 -2.63 -11.99 6.49
CA THR A 74 -2.80 -13.43 6.69
C THR A 74 -4.17 -13.88 6.23
N LYS A 75 -5.20 -13.11 6.56
CA LYS A 75 -6.56 -13.41 6.16
C LYS A 75 -6.72 -13.37 4.64
N ALA A 76 -6.14 -12.37 4.01
CA ALA A 76 -6.22 -12.25 2.55
C ALA A 76 -5.51 -13.39 1.86
N GLU A 77 -4.37 -13.84 2.41
CA GLU A 77 -3.61 -14.92 1.81
C GLU A 77 -4.29 -16.27 1.95
N SER A 78 -5.05 -16.46 3.02
CA SER A 78 -5.73 -17.74 3.23
C SER A 78 -7.13 -17.78 2.66
N SER A 79 -7.62 -16.66 2.17
CA SER A 79 -8.95 -16.58 1.58
C SER A 79 -8.98 -17.19 0.19
N PRO A 80 -9.96 -18.04 -0.10
CA PRO A 80 -10.06 -18.53 -1.48
C PRO A 80 -10.50 -17.41 -2.41
N GLN A 81 -10.06 -17.45 -3.63
CA GLN A 81 -10.39 -16.44 -4.63
C GLN A 81 -11.44 -16.94 -5.61
#